data_ee2097fc3241543796e37347762be836
#
_entry.id   ee2097fc3241543796e37347762be836
#
_cell.length_a   1.000
_cell.length_b   1.000
_cell.length_c   1.000
_cell.angle_alpha   90.00
_cell.angle_beta   90.00
_cell.angle_gamma   90.00
#
_symmetry.space_group_name_H-M   'P 1'
#
loop_
_entity.id
_entity.type
_entity.pdbx_description
1 polymer ?
#
loop_
_entity_poly.entity_id
_entity_poly.type
_entity_poly.pdbx_seq_one_letter_code
_entity_poly.pdbx_strand_id
1 'polypeptide(L)'
;MEKNEIFETAKNMAIEQVLNMYCSKDDPTRPALKQLLENLLEWFMLSERNIYLAKNQNDKGNGFYDRTLATSVGTLEISVPRARSGNFRPSILPEPYKRVDDSYTALLMSLVASGYSESSLLQTLKNLNLPYSENEILKIKEDLKNELQLFKQRELPSSAFALIIDGYHCEIKDNSKVKQATCYVVLGIDLEGKKDIFGVYTFFGKENKADWTKVFEDLITRGLKEVLIVISDDFPGIIDAVKLAYPLADHQLCFVHLQRNVRKHMSKEDASAFNKSLDKLRISSSDFDEAVLKFKELCKEYLVKYPRFVKGISEKAEFYLAHMKYPEELRKHIYTTNAVESINSIIEKIRVNSGGYFQSIDVLEINVYLQRENLRRTKWKNGVPSIRKCLNNITQLYNLRYKLETQNS
;
A
#
# COMPACT_ATOMS: atom_id res chain seq x y z
N MET A 1 30.58 -20.08 -7.61
CA MET A 1 30.87 -19.89 -9.05
C MET A 1 30.25 -21.00 -9.93
N GLU A 2 30.37 -22.28 -9.54
CA GLU A 2 29.89 -23.39 -10.42
C GLU A 2 28.40 -23.43 -10.78
N LYS A 3 27.48 -23.10 -9.85
CA LYS A 3 26.04 -23.15 -10.14
C LYS A 3 25.58 -22.11 -11.18
N ASN A 4 26.13 -20.91 -11.13
CA ASN A 4 25.80 -19.84 -12.10
C ASN A 4 26.35 -20.12 -13.48
N GLU A 5 27.50 -20.77 -13.57
CA GLU A 5 28.12 -21.09 -14.85
C GLU A 5 27.36 -22.21 -15.60
N ILE A 6 26.89 -23.23 -14.87
CA ILE A 6 26.00 -24.27 -15.41
C ILE A 6 24.70 -23.69 -15.90
N PHE A 7 24.09 -22.80 -15.11
CA PHE A 7 22.85 -22.15 -15.45
C PHE A 7 22.95 -21.30 -16.73
N GLU A 8 23.99 -20.46 -16.84
CA GLU A 8 24.19 -19.61 -18.04
C GLU A 8 24.54 -20.46 -19.28
N THR A 9 25.28 -21.54 -19.14
CA THR A 9 25.55 -22.45 -20.26
C THR A 9 24.29 -23.16 -20.75
N ALA A 10 23.48 -23.70 -19.83
CA ALA A 10 22.22 -24.37 -20.17
C ALA A 10 21.21 -23.40 -20.80
N LYS A 11 21.14 -22.17 -20.30
CA LYS A 11 20.31 -21.09 -20.84
C LYS A 11 20.70 -20.74 -22.28
N ASN A 12 22.00 -20.56 -22.56
CA ASN A 12 22.47 -20.23 -23.90
C ASN A 12 22.18 -21.37 -24.90
N MET A 13 22.37 -22.62 -24.51
CA MET A 13 22.03 -23.78 -25.36
C MET A 13 20.52 -23.86 -25.65
N ALA A 14 19.67 -23.61 -24.66
CA ALA A 14 18.23 -23.60 -24.85
C ALA A 14 17.76 -22.45 -25.76
N ILE A 15 18.34 -21.26 -25.59
CA ILE A 15 18.04 -20.09 -26.45
C ILE A 15 18.45 -20.37 -27.90
N GLU A 16 19.61 -20.99 -28.11
CA GLU A 16 20.10 -21.32 -29.48
C GLU A 16 19.18 -22.34 -30.16
N GLN A 17 18.67 -23.32 -29.44
CA GLN A 17 17.68 -24.28 -29.97
C GLN A 17 16.36 -23.61 -30.33
N VAL A 18 15.87 -22.68 -29.47
CA VAL A 18 14.67 -21.88 -29.77
C VAL A 18 14.87 -20.99 -30.98
N LEU A 19 15.98 -20.29 -31.09
CA LEU A 19 16.30 -19.43 -32.24
C LEU A 19 16.34 -20.25 -33.54
N ASN A 20 16.98 -21.41 -33.52
CA ASN A 20 17.05 -22.31 -34.67
C ASN A 20 15.65 -22.79 -35.12
N MET A 21 14.74 -23.04 -34.18
CA MET A 21 13.38 -23.51 -34.47
C MET A 21 12.45 -22.38 -34.96
N TYR A 22 12.66 -21.14 -34.52
CA TYR A 22 11.79 -19.99 -34.83
C TYR A 22 12.30 -19.08 -35.94
N CYS A 23 13.60 -19.09 -36.23
CA CYS A 23 14.20 -18.21 -37.26
C CYS A 23 14.03 -18.75 -38.71
N SER A 24 13.62 -19.98 -38.90
CA SER A 24 13.22 -20.45 -40.23
C SER A 24 11.87 -19.84 -40.62
N LYS A 25 11.90 -18.86 -41.54
CA LYS A 25 10.74 -18.04 -41.91
C LYS A 25 9.58 -18.81 -42.59
N ASP A 26 9.79 -20.04 -43.02
CA ASP A 26 8.87 -20.79 -43.91
C ASP A 26 8.31 -22.08 -43.29
N ASP A 27 8.37 -22.24 -41.96
CA ASP A 27 7.82 -23.44 -41.32
C ASP A 27 6.35 -23.21 -40.88
N PRO A 28 5.38 -23.90 -41.54
CA PRO A 28 3.96 -23.80 -41.18
C PRO A 28 3.62 -24.44 -39.82
N THR A 29 4.56 -25.12 -39.17
CA THR A 29 4.37 -25.86 -37.92
C THR A 29 4.81 -25.06 -36.68
N ARG A 30 4.80 -23.73 -36.70
CA ARG A 30 5.15 -22.91 -35.52
C ARG A 30 4.31 -23.35 -34.32
N PRO A 31 4.96 -23.83 -33.23
CA PRO A 31 4.20 -24.27 -32.07
C PRO A 31 3.49 -23.07 -31.40
N ALA A 32 2.33 -23.32 -30.79
CA ALA A 32 1.65 -22.35 -29.98
C ALA A 32 2.59 -21.86 -28.84
N LEU A 33 2.40 -20.64 -28.35
CA LEU A 33 3.23 -20.05 -27.29
C LEU A 33 3.42 -20.97 -26.07
N LYS A 34 2.37 -21.70 -25.70
CA LYS A 34 2.42 -22.70 -24.63
C LYS A 34 3.46 -23.78 -24.93
N GLN A 35 3.40 -24.39 -26.10
CA GLN A 35 4.29 -25.46 -26.53
C GLN A 35 5.75 -24.97 -26.69
N LEU A 36 5.92 -23.70 -27.09
CA LEU A 36 7.22 -23.08 -27.11
C LEU A 36 7.84 -23.01 -25.69
N LEU A 37 7.06 -22.58 -24.71
CA LEU A 37 7.50 -22.52 -23.34
C LEU A 37 7.81 -23.89 -22.75
N GLU A 38 6.97 -24.89 -23.04
CA GLU A 38 7.19 -26.28 -22.64
C GLU A 38 8.52 -26.80 -23.20
N ASN A 39 8.72 -26.67 -24.53
CA ASN A 39 9.95 -27.08 -25.20
C ASN A 39 11.18 -26.33 -24.65
N LEU A 40 11.11 -25.02 -24.43
CA LEU A 40 12.19 -24.23 -23.90
C LEU A 40 12.61 -24.71 -22.50
N LEU A 41 11.64 -24.97 -21.62
CA LEU A 41 11.89 -25.49 -20.28
C LEU A 41 12.50 -26.89 -20.34
N GLU A 42 11.99 -27.78 -21.19
CA GLU A 42 12.52 -29.13 -21.35
C GLU A 42 13.96 -29.12 -21.86
N TRP A 43 14.27 -28.31 -22.86
CA TRP A 43 15.64 -28.17 -23.38
C TRP A 43 16.57 -27.58 -22.35
N PHE A 44 16.12 -26.59 -21.58
CA PHE A 44 16.92 -26.03 -20.49
C PHE A 44 17.25 -27.11 -19.44
N MET A 45 16.22 -27.84 -18.96
CA MET A 45 16.41 -28.91 -17.97
C MET A 45 17.28 -30.05 -18.49
N LEU A 46 17.15 -30.39 -19.77
CA LEU A 46 17.95 -31.41 -20.44
C LEU A 46 19.43 -30.98 -20.55
N SER A 47 19.67 -29.75 -20.93
CA SER A 47 21.01 -29.17 -21.02
C SER A 47 21.67 -29.14 -19.65
N GLU A 48 20.95 -28.74 -18.62
CA GLU A 48 21.44 -28.72 -17.22
C GLU A 48 21.80 -30.13 -16.74
N ARG A 49 20.95 -31.15 -17.05
CA ARG A 49 21.27 -32.55 -16.76
C ARG A 49 22.54 -33.02 -17.47
N ASN A 50 22.68 -32.70 -18.75
CA ASN A 50 23.84 -33.13 -19.54
C ASN A 50 25.17 -32.55 -18.97
N ILE A 51 25.13 -31.26 -18.56
CA ILE A 51 26.26 -30.60 -17.90
C ILE A 51 26.54 -31.26 -16.55
N TYR A 52 25.50 -31.60 -15.77
CA TYR A 52 25.64 -32.32 -14.50
C TYR A 52 26.31 -33.69 -14.70
N LEU A 53 25.84 -34.48 -15.69
CA LEU A 53 26.41 -35.80 -15.98
C LEU A 53 27.83 -35.72 -16.49
N ALA A 54 28.20 -34.70 -17.26
CA ALA A 54 29.61 -34.49 -17.68
C ALA A 54 30.55 -34.26 -16.52
N LYS A 55 30.08 -33.61 -15.46
CA LYS A 55 30.83 -33.39 -14.22
C LYS A 55 30.81 -34.60 -13.27
N ASN A 56 29.84 -35.48 -13.36
CA ASN A 56 29.61 -36.64 -12.49
C ASN A 56 29.64 -37.94 -13.30
N GLN A 57 30.81 -38.32 -13.78
CA GLN A 57 31.03 -39.45 -14.71
C GLN A 57 30.50 -40.81 -14.21
N ASN A 58 30.28 -40.96 -12.90
CA ASN A 58 29.71 -42.16 -12.28
C ASN A 58 28.16 -42.19 -12.31
N ASP A 59 27.49 -41.10 -12.71
CA ASP A 59 26.06 -41.05 -12.80
C ASP A 59 25.59 -41.14 -14.27
N LYS A 60 24.36 -41.58 -14.47
CA LYS A 60 23.77 -41.77 -15.80
C LYS A 60 22.34 -41.17 -15.84
N GLY A 61 21.88 -40.79 -17.03
CA GLY A 61 20.49 -40.41 -17.23
C GLY A 61 19.56 -41.56 -16.88
N ASN A 62 18.39 -41.24 -16.29
CA ASN A 62 17.37 -42.22 -15.90
C ASN A 62 15.98 -41.83 -16.45
N GLY A 63 15.91 -41.51 -17.75
CA GLY A 63 14.67 -41.16 -18.42
C GLY A 63 14.11 -39.80 -17.95
N PHE A 64 12.79 -39.72 -18.06
CA PHE A 64 12.01 -38.51 -17.76
C PHE A 64 10.79 -38.88 -16.90
N TYR A 65 10.17 -37.89 -16.29
CA TYR A 65 8.83 -38.01 -15.74
C TYR A 65 8.01 -36.75 -16.06
N ASP A 66 6.74 -36.97 -16.31
CA ASP A 66 5.84 -35.87 -16.65
C ASP A 66 5.45 -35.10 -15.39
N ARG A 67 5.43 -33.80 -15.52
CA ARG A 67 5.03 -32.86 -14.44
C ARG A 67 4.17 -31.76 -15.01
N THR A 68 3.06 -31.49 -14.33
CA THR A 68 2.22 -30.35 -14.60
C THR A 68 2.64 -29.18 -13.71
N LEU A 69 2.83 -28.00 -14.33
CA LEU A 69 3.19 -26.76 -13.64
C LEU A 69 2.17 -25.69 -13.97
N ALA A 70 1.48 -25.17 -12.95
CA ALA A 70 0.57 -24.05 -13.07
C ALA A 70 1.34 -22.73 -13.10
N THR A 71 1.16 -21.95 -14.15
CA THR A 71 1.80 -20.65 -14.35
C THR A 71 0.77 -19.57 -14.68
N SER A 72 1.16 -18.30 -14.61
CA SER A 72 0.31 -17.16 -14.99
C SER A 72 -0.10 -17.14 -16.48
N VAL A 73 0.58 -17.94 -17.32
CA VAL A 73 0.27 -18.09 -18.76
C VAL A 73 -0.45 -19.39 -19.07
N GLY A 74 -0.84 -20.17 -18.07
CA GLY A 74 -1.57 -21.43 -18.18
C GLY A 74 -0.84 -22.62 -17.57
N THR A 75 -1.43 -23.78 -17.69
CA THR A 75 -0.83 -25.05 -17.26
C THR A 75 0.15 -25.53 -18.30
N LEU A 76 1.41 -25.73 -17.89
CA LEU A 76 2.45 -26.33 -18.70
C LEU A 76 2.57 -27.82 -18.36
N GLU A 77 2.73 -28.66 -19.38
CA GLU A 77 3.01 -30.07 -19.25
C GLU A 77 4.46 -30.29 -19.69
N ILE A 78 5.33 -30.60 -18.74
CA ILE A 78 6.77 -30.66 -18.97
C ILE A 78 7.33 -32.04 -18.62
N SER A 79 8.20 -32.56 -19.48
CA SER A 79 8.96 -33.80 -19.27
C SER A 79 10.27 -33.49 -18.55
N VAL A 80 10.34 -33.84 -17.27
CA VAL A 80 11.48 -33.49 -16.38
C VAL A 80 12.54 -34.60 -16.46
N PRO A 81 13.78 -34.30 -16.88
CA PRO A 81 14.87 -35.27 -16.94
C PRO A 81 15.37 -35.70 -15.57
N ARG A 82 15.76 -36.97 -15.42
CA ARG A 82 16.28 -37.55 -14.19
C ARG A 82 17.69 -38.08 -14.37
N ALA A 83 18.46 -38.13 -13.26
CA ALA A 83 19.69 -38.89 -13.13
C ALA A 83 19.47 -40.11 -12.24
N ARG A 84 20.27 -41.18 -12.42
CA ARG A 84 20.10 -42.47 -11.74
C ARG A 84 20.39 -42.35 -10.24
N SER A 85 21.34 -41.52 -9.83
CA SER A 85 21.62 -41.25 -8.43
C SER A 85 20.50 -40.60 -7.65
N GLY A 86 19.55 -39.94 -8.32
CA GLY A 86 18.51 -39.10 -7.70
C GLY A 86 19.00 -37.74 -7.20
N ASN A 87 20.28 -37.41 -7.33
CA ASN A 87 20.89 -36.17 -6.83
C ASN A 87 20.73 -35.00 -7.80
N PHE A 88 20.31 -35.23 -9.05
CA PHE A 88 20.07 -34.20 -10.02
C PHE A 88 18.63 -33.68 -9.90
N ARG A 89 18.49 -32.37 -9.79
CA ARG A 89 17.23 -31.67 -9.90
C ARG A 89 17.42 -30.42 -10.76
N PRO A 90 16.59 -30.19 -11.77
CA PRO A 90 16.63 -28.96 -12.55
C PRO A 90 16.39 -27.73 -11.66
N SER A 91 17.25 -26.71 -11.84
CA SER A 91 17.24 -25.49 -11.00
C SER A 91 16.03 -24.59 -11.25
N ILE A 92 15.44 -24.67 -12.44
CA ILE A 92 14.29 -23.86 -12.85
C ILE A 92 12.97 -24.36 -12.23
N LEU A 93 12.94 -25.59 -11.71
CA LEU A 93 11.71 -26.11 -11.11
C LEU A 93 11.48 -25.59 -9.69
N PRO A 94 10.21 -25.23 -9.34
CA PRO A 94 9.84 -24.88 -7.99
C PRO A 94 10.17 -26.03 -7.01
N GLU A 95 10.19 -25.72 -5.70
CA GLU A 95 10.42 -26.69 -4.62
C GLU A 95 9.68 -28.02 -4.81
N PRO A 96 10.19 -29.16 -4.28
CA PRO A 96 9.51 -30.44 -4.34
C PRO A 96 8.05 -30.31 -3.87
N TYR A 97 7.14 -30.99 -4.60
CA TYR A 97 5.69 -30.99 -4.35
C TYR A 97 4.96 -29.65 -4.62
N LYS A 98 5.65 -28.55 -4.94
CA LYS A 98 5.04 -27.30 -5.37
C LYS A 98 4.67 -27.38 -6.85
N ARG A 99 3.36 -27.40 -7.15
CA ARG A 99 2.81 -27.48 -8.52
C ARG A 99 2.49 -26.15 -9.16
N VAL A 100 2.67 -25.08 -8.41
CA VAL A 100 2.34 -23.69 -8.75
C VAL A 100 3.61 -22.87 -8.75
N ASP A 101 3.82 -22.05 -9.76
CA ASP A 101 4.91 -21.11 -9.76
C ASP A 101 4.55 -19.82 -8.99
N ASP A 102 5.56 -19.02 -8.69
CA ASP A 102 5.36 -17.79 -7.93
C ASP A 102 4.55 -16.73 -8.70
N SER A 103 4.60 -16.74 -10.04
CA SER A 103 3.83 -15.82 -10.87
C SER A 103 2.33 -16.14 -10.83
N TYR A 104 1.97 -17.40 -10.77
CA TYR A 104 0.57 -17.83 -10.63
C TYR A 104 0.04 -17.52 -9.23
N THR A 105 0.85 -17.74 -8.18
CA THR A 105 0.51 -17.34 -6.82
C THR A 105 0.26 -15.84 -6.74
N ALA A 106 1.13 -15.02 -7.35
CA ALA A 106 0.97 -13.57 -7.42
C ALA A 106 -0.31 -13.15 -8.17
N LEU A 107 -0.67 -13.86 -9.26
CA LEU A 107 -1.93 -13.65 -9.97
C LEU A 107 -3.13 -13.94 -9.08
N LEU A 108 -3.15 -15.09 -8.40
CA LEU A 108 -4.23 -15.45 -7.48
C LEU A 108 -4.36 -14.43 -6.33
N MET A 109 -3.23 -14.01 -5.72
CA MET A 109 -3.22 -12.97 -4.71
C MET A 109 -3.81 -11.66 -5.23
N SER A 110 -3.47 -11.25 -6.46
CA SER A 110 -4.02 -10.05 -7.10
C SER A 110 -5.54 -10.15 -7.33
N LEU A 111 -6.04 -11.30 -7.75
CA LEU A 111 -7.48 -11.53 -7.95
C LEU A 111 -8.24 -11.53 -6.61
N VAL A 112 -7.69 -12.20 -5.59
CA VAL A 112 -8.25 -12.17 -4.23
C VAL A 112 -8.27 -10.75 -3.69
N ALA A 113 -7.17 -10.01 -3.85
CA ALA A 113 -7.03 -8.62 -3.46
C ALA A 113 -8.01 -7.69 -4.19
N SER A 114 -8.33 -7.97 -5.44
CA SER A 114 -9.31 -7.20 -6.22
C SER A 114 -10.76 -7.41 -5.76
N GLY A 115 -10.98 -8.18 -4.69
CA GLY A 115 -12.30 -8.37 -4.10
C GLY A 115 -13.21 -9.35 -4.85
N TYR A 116 -12.65 -10.15 -5.78
CA TYR A 116 -13.44 -11.19 -6.43
C TYR A 116 -14.05 -12.14 -5.39
N SER A 117 -15.36 -12.37 -5.51
CA SER A 117 -15.99 -13.44 -4.75
C SER A 117 -15.38 -14.78 -5.17
N GLU A 118 -15.46 -15.78 -4.33
CA GLU A 118 -14.91 -17.10 -4.63
C GLU A 118 -15.46 -17.68 -5.95
N SER A 119 -16.77 -17.54 -6.16
CA SER A 119 -17.43 -17.94 -7.40
C SER A 119 -16.93 -17.15 -8.61
N SER A 120 -16.77 -15.84 -8.51
CA SER A 120 -16.26 -15.00 -9.59
C SER A 120 -14.80 -15.29 -9.88
N LEU A 121 -14.00 -15.59 -8.85
CA LEU A 121 -12.60 -15.97 -9.00
C LEU A 121 -12.48 -17.31 -9.72
N LEU A 122 -13.23 -18.33 -9.30
CA LEU A 122 -13.27 -19.65 -9.95
C LEU A 122 -13.72 -19.54 -11.41
N GLN A 123 -14.76 -18.73 -11.68
CA GLN A 123 -15.21 -18.50 -13.05
C GLN A 123 -14.19 -17.78 -13.91
N THR A 124 -13.48 -16.78 -13.35
CA THR A 124 -12.40 -16.09 -14.05
C THR A 124 -11.26 -17.03 -14.41
N LEU A 125 -10.81 -17.85 -13.45
CA LEU A 125 -9.76 -18.83 -13.69
C LEU A 125 -10.17 -19.87 -14.75
N LYS A 126 -11.42 -20.34 -14.69
CA LYS A 126 -11.98 -21.25 -15.69
C LYS A 126 -12.03 -20.63 -17.09
N ASN A 127 -12.47 -19.38 -17.20
CA ASN A 127 -12.54 -18.66 -18.48
C ASN A 127 -11.14 -18.42 -19.08
N LEU A 128 -10.12 -18.28 -18.26
CA LEU A 128 -8.72 -18.12 -18.66
C LEU A 128 -8.01 -19.46 -18.91
N ASN A 129 -8.71 -20.60 -18.78
CA ASN A 129 -8.11 -21.94 -18.80
C ASN A 129 -6.93 -22.11 -17.84
N LEU A 130 -6.98 -21.39 -16.70
CA LEU A 130 -5.97 -21.50 -15.67
C LEU A 130 -6.36 -22.63 -14.70
N PRO A 131 -5.39 -23.41 -14.21
CA PRO A 131 -5.68 -24.40 -13.19
C PRO A 131 -6.17 -23.73 -11.91
N TYR A 132 -7.12 -24.35 -11.25
CA TYR A 132 -7.61 -23.87 -9.96
C TYR A 132 -7.80 -25.02 -9.00
N SER A 133 -7.49 -24.76 -7.73
CA SER A 133 -7.79 -25.63 -6.62
C SER A 133 -8.44 -24.78 -5.54
N GLU A 134 -9.60 -25.16 -5.07
CA GLU A 134 -10.29 -24.49 -3.95
C GLU A 134 -9.38 -24.45 -2.73
N ASN A 135 -8.65 -25.53 -2.47
CA ASN A 135 -7.70 -25.60 -1.36
C ASN A 135 -6.55 -24.58 -1.48
N GLU A 136 -6.04 -24.33 -2.69
CA GLU A 136 -4.99 -23.30 -2.91
C GLU A 136 -5.54 -21.89 -2.68
N ILE A 137 -6.76 -21.62 -3.15
CA ILE A 137 -7.42 -20.33 -2.93
C ILE A 137 -7.67 -20.09 -1.44
N LEU A 138 -8.16 -21.11 -0.72
CA LEU A 138 -8.36 -21.03 0.73
C LEU A 138 -7.05 -20.81 1.47
N LYS A 139 -5.99 -21.51 1.08
CA LYS A 139 -4.65 -21.32 1.65
C LYS A 139 -4.12 -19.90 1.43
N ILE A 140 -4.25 -19.35 0.22
CA ILE A 140 -3.82 -17.97 -0.08
C ILE A 140 -4.62 -16.95 0.76
N LYS A 141 -5.94 -17.17 0.93
CA LYS A 141 -6.76 -16.31 1.81
C LYS A 141 -6.29 -16.37 3.25
N GLU A 142 -5.96 -17.55 3.74
CA GLU A 142 -5.44 -17.74 5.11
C GLU A 142 -4.07 -17.10 5.28
N ASP A 143 -3.16 -17.32 4.34
CA ASP A 143 -1.82 -16.70 4.34
C ASP A 143 -1.94 -15.16 4.36
N LEU A 144 -2.81 -14.57 3.52
CA LEU A 144 -3.06 -13.12 3.52
C LEU A 144 -3.64 -12.59 4.83
N LYS A 145 -4.53 -13.37 5.48
CA LYS A 145 -5.05 -13.01 6.81
C LYS A 145 -3.95 -13.02 7.86
N ASN A 146 -3.10 -14.03 7.83
CA ASN A 146 -1.97 -14.14 8.75
C ASN A 146 -0.97 -12.98 8.55
N GLU A 147 -0.65 -12.64 7.30
CA GLU A 147 0.18 -11.48 6.98
C GLU A 147 -0.46 -10.17 7.46
N LEU A 148 -1.78 -10.00 7.27
CA LEU A 148 -2.51 -8.84 7.79
C LEU A 148 -2.43 -8.77 9.32
N GLN A 149 -2.58 -9.88 10.03
CA GLN A 149 -2.48 -9.91 11.50
C GLN A 149 -1.07 -9.55 11.97
N LEU A 150 -0.03 -10.09 11.35
CA LEU A 150 1.36 -9.72 11.63
C LEU A 150 1.60 -8.23 11.38
N PHE A 151 1.06 -7.70 10.28
CA PHE A 151 1.12 -6.28 9.98
C PHE A 151 0.44 -5.43 11.06
N LYS A 152 -0.75 -5.82 11.52
CA LYS A 152 -1.51 -5.09 12.55
C LYS A 152 -0.85 -5.13 13.92
N GLN A 153 -0.14 -6.20 14.24
CA GLN A 153 0.51 -6.40 15.54
C GLN A 153 1.97 -5.94 15.59
N ARG A 154 2.57 -5.57 14.43
CA ARG A 154 3.98 -5.21 14.39
C ARG A 154 4.30 -4.00 15.25
N GLU A 155 5.49 -3.96 15.81
CA GLU A 155 6.02 -2.79 16.47
C GLU A 155 6.13 -1.61 15.50
N LEU A 156 5.88 -0.42 16.00
CA LEU A 156 6.02 0.84 15.28
C LEU A 156 7.27 1.58 15.77
N PRO A 157 7.82 2.50 14.94
CA PRO A 157 8.85 3.41 15.42
C PRO A 157 8.38 4.16 16.65
N SER A 158 9.26 4.40 17.62
CA SER A 158 8.91 5.15 18.83
C SER A 158 8.54 6.61 18.54
N SER A 159 9.02 7.15 17.42
CA SER A 159 8.78 8.51 16.98
C SER A 159 8.46 8.61 15.50
N ALA A 160 7.66 9.63 15.13
CA ALA A 160 7.34 9.97 13.76
C ALA A 160 7.38 11.48 13.53
N PHE A 161 7.78 11.90 12.32
CA PHE A 161 7.64 13.27 11.87
C PHE A 161 6.18 13.64 11.73
N ALA A 162 5.39 12.82 11.02
CA ALA A 162 3.99 13.10 10.77
C ALA A 162 3.11 11.85 10.79
N LEU A 163 1.90 11.99 11.33
CA LEU A 163 0.78 11.08 11.11
C LEU A 163 -0.24 11.78 10.22
N ILE A 164 -0.63 11.16 9.13
CA ILE A 164 -1.71 11.61 8.26
C ILE A 164 -2.84 10.61 8.40
N ILE A 165 -3.98 11.07 8.90
CA ILE A 165 -5.13 10.24 9.23
C ILE A 165 -6.35 10.67 8.43
N ASP A 166 -7.11 9.68 7.96
CA ASP A 166 -8.34 9.89 7.19
C ASP A 166 -9.28 8.72 7.36
N GLY A 167 -10.58 8.99 7.35
CA GLY A 167 -11.66 8.01 7.43
C GLY A 167 -12.28 7.75 6.05
N TYR A 168 -12.18 6.53 5.57
CA TYR A 168 -12.82 6.09 4.34
C TYR A 168 -14.18 5.45 4.66
N HIS A 169 -15.27 6.06 4.19
CA HIS A 169 -16.62 5.55 4.37
C HIS A 169 -16.99 4.56 3.27
N CYS A 170 -17.47 3.39 3.66
CA CYS A 170 -17.81 2.32 2.72
C CYS A 170 -18.95 1.44 3.24
N GLU A 171 -19.42 0.56 2.37
CA GLU A 171 -20.36 -0.48 2.69
C GLU A 171 -19.65 -1.83 2.80
N ILE A 172 -19.97 -2.59 3.87
CA ILE A 172 -19.42 -3.92 4.13
C ILE A 172 -20.55 -4.89 4.42
N LYS A 173 -20.46 -6.09 3.86
CA LYS A 173 -21.38 -7.17 4.16
C LYS A 173 -21.05 -7.80 5.52
N ASP A 174 -22.03 -7.83 6.40
CA ASP A 174 -21.97 -8.47 7.70
C ASP A 174 -23.25 -9.27 7.96
N ASN A 175 -23.12 -10.55 8.26
CA ASN A 175 -24.25 -11.46 8.50
C ASN A 175 -25.37 -11.33 7.43
N SER A 176 -24.98 -11.41 6.15
CA SER A 176 -25.87 -11.30 4.98
C SER A 176 -26.52 -9.93 4.77
N LYS A 177 -26.20 -8.91 5.56
CA LYS A 177 -26.68 -7.54 5.42
C LYS A 177 -25.51 -6.61 5.07
N VAL A 178 -25.77 -5.64 4.21
CA VAL A 178 -24.79 -4.58 3.91
C VAL A 178 -24.97 -3.47 4.93
N LYS A 179 -23.88 -3.12 5.62
CA LYS A 179 -23.85 -2.08 6.66
C LYS A 179 -22.84 -1.00 6.30
N GLN A 180 -23.11 0.21 6.74
CA GLN A 180 -22.16 1.32 6.68
C GLN A 180 -21.00 1.06 7.65
N ALA A 181 -19.79 1.34 7.18
CA ALA A 181 -18.57 1.23 7.96
C ALA A 181 -17.61 2.38 7.63
N THR A 182 -16.71 2.66 8.56
CA THR A 182 -15.59 3.59 8.35
C THR A 182 -14.27 2.83 8.54
N CYS A 183 -13.42 2.88 7.53
CA CYS A 183 -12.07 2.36 7.56
C CYS A 183 -11.10 3.52 7.82
N TYR A 184 -10.41 3.48 8.94
CA TYR A 184 -9.41 4.46 9.34
C TYR A 184 -8.04 4.01 8.85
N VAL A 185 -7.42 4.80 7.99
CA VAL A 185 -6.07 4.58 7.49
C VAL A 185 -5.13 5.59 8.12
N VAL A 186 -4.09 5.09 8.78
CA VAL A 186 -3.05 5.91 9.40
C VAL A 186 -1.76 5.78 8.60
N LEU A 187 -1.40 6.83 7.88
CA LEU A 187 -0.13 6.95 7.19
C LEU A 187 0.88 7.64 8.10
N GLY A 188 2.00 6.97 8.38
CA GLY A 188 3.13 7.54 9.10
C GLY A 188 4.25 7.98 8.17
N ILE A 189 4.93 9.05 8.56
CA ILE A 189 6.21 9.48 7.98
C ILE A 189 7.21 9.51 9.12
N ASP A 190 8.26 8.69 9.04
CA ASP A 190 9.31 8.71 10.06
C ASP A 190 10.17 9.98 9.99
N LEU A 191 11.10 10.13 10.95
CA LEU A 191 11.98 11.29 11.00
C LEU A 191 12.93 11.37 9.79
N GLU A 192 13.18 10.25 9.10
CA GLU A 192 14.03 10.17 7.90
C GLU A 192 13.23 10.35 6.59
N GLY A 193 11.91 10.55 6.70
CA GLY A 193 11.03 10.81 5.56
C GLY A 193 10.52 9.56 4.84
N LYS A 194 10.66 8.37 5.42
CA LYS A 194 10.06 7.16 4.86
C LYS A 194 8.58 7.12 5.20
N LYS A 195 7.77 6.79 4.21
CA LYS A 195 6.32 6.62 4.35
C LYS A 195 5.97 5.16 4.60
N ASP A 196 5.03 4.92 5.52
CA ASP A 196 4.41 3.62 5.71
C ASP A 196 2.98 3.76 6.25
N ILE A 197 2.11 2.78 5.99
CA ILE A 197 0.83 2.68 6.68
C ILE A 197 1.10 2.09 8.08
N PHE A 198 0.88 2.87 9.11
CA PHE A 198 1.10 2.45 10.50
C PHE A 198 -0.06 1.61 11.04
N GLY A 199 -1.27 1.84 10.54
CA GLY A 199 -2.43 1.07 10.93
C GLY A 199 -3.60 1.16 9.96
N VAL A 200 -4.45 0.14 9.99
CA VAL A 200 -5.75 0.09 9.34
C VAL A 200 -6.75 -0.47 10.33
N TYR A 201 -7.89 0.21 10.49
CA TYR A 201 -8.90 -0.12 11.48
C TYR A 201 -10.28 0.10 10.89
N THR A 202 -11.15 -0.88 10.98
CA THR A 202 -12.49 -0.79 10.41
C THR A 202 -13.54 -0.96 11.50
N PHE A 203 -14.44 0.01 11.60
CA PHE A 203 -15.57 -0.01 12.54
C PHE A 203 -16.88 0.19 11.79
N PHE A 204 -17.94 -0.49 12.24
CA PHE A 204 -19.27 -0.26 11.71
C PHE A 204 -19.83 1.07 12.23
N GLY A 205 -20.48 1.82 11.32
CA GLY A 205 -21.07 3.10 11.63
C GLY A 205 -20.30 4.28 11.05
N LYS A 206 -20.68 5.46 11.53
CA LYS A 206 -20.04 6.72 11.14
C LYS A 206 -18.83 7.01 12.01
N GLU A 207 -17.90 7.76 11.47
CA GLU A 207 -16.73 8.30 12.13
C GLU A 207 -17.09 9.00 13.46
N ASN A 208 -16.36 8.65 14.53
CA ASN A 208 -16.58 9.19 15.86
C ASN A 208 -15.29 9.24 16.70
N LYS A 209 -15.32 10.04 17.77
CA LYS A 209 -14.19 10.24 18.68
C LYS A 209 -13.73 8.93 19.34
N ALA A 210 -14.65 8.04 19.74
CA ALA A 210 -14.31 6.83 20.45
C ALA A 210 -13.50 5.85 19.60
N ASP A 211 -13.79 5.75 18.30
CA ASP A 211 -13.05 4.91 17.39
C ASP A 211 -11.63 5.47 17.17
N TRP A 212 -11.48 6.80 17.01
CA TRP A 212 -10.16 7.44 16.93
C TRP A 212 -9.34 7.24 18.22
N THR A 213 -9.97 7.28 19.39
CA THR A 213 -9.27 7.00 20.64
C THR A 213 -8.68 5.59 20.64
N LYS A 214 -9.44 4.59 20.20
CA LYS A 214 -8.94 3.21 20.06
C LYS A 214 -7.80 3.09 19.05
N VAL A 215 -7.90 3.82 17.94
CA VAL A 215 -6.83 3.87 16.93
C VAL A 215 -5.53 4.40 17.54
N PHE A 216 -5.59 5.52 18.26
CA PHE A 216 -4.40 6.09 18.91
C PHE A 216 -3.86 5.23 20.04
N GLU A 217 -4.72 4.61 20.84
CA GLU A 217 -4.33 3.66 21.89
C GLU A 217 -3.54 2.48 21.30
N ASP A 218 -3.99 1.91 20.18
CA ASP A 218 -3.27 0.84 19.50
C ASP A 218 -1.90 1.31 18.99
N LEU A 219 -1.82 2.48 18.34
CA LEU A 219 -0.56 3.02 17.85
C LEU A 219 0.46 3.22 18.99
N ILE A 220 0.01 3.76 20.14
CA ILE A 220 0.84 3.97 21.33
C ILE A 220 1.27 2.62 21.92
N THR A 221 0.36 1.65 22.04
CA THR A 221 0.63 0.30 22.55
C THR A 221 1.68 -0.41 21.68
N ARG A 222 1.63 -0.19 20.36
CA ARG A 222 2.61 -0.73 19.41
C ARG A 222 3.90 0.06 19.34
N GLY A 223 4.09 1.04 20.21
CA GLY A 223 5.36 1.72 20.43
C GLY A 223 5.45 3.17 19.94
N LEU A 224 4.50 3.69 19.16
CA LEU A 224 4.53 5.07 18.65
C LEU A 224 4.12 6.07 19.74
N LYS A 225 5.10 6.66 20.41
CA LYS A 225 4.90 7.54 21.57
C LYS A 225 5.03 9.03 21.24
N GLU A 226 5.82 9.38 20.23
CA GLU A 226 6.23 10.74 19.95
C GLU A 226 5.94 11.10 18.48
N VAL A 227 5.17 12.15 18.26
CA VAL A 227 4.76 12.60 16.92
C VAL A 227 4.91 14.12 16.85
N LEU A 228 5.62 14.64 15.84
CA LEU A 228 5.78 16.09 15.69
C LEU A 228 4.50 16.77 15.20
N ILE A 229 3.79 16.16 14.24
CA ILE A 229 2.55 16.71 13.69
C ILE A 229 1.56 15.62 13.32
N VAL A 230 0.29 15.81 13.70
CA VAL A 230 -0.84 14.98 13.23
C VAL A 230 -1.64 15.79 12.22
N ILE A 231 -1.95 15.21 11.07
CA ILE A 231 -2.77 15.81 10.02
C ILE A 231 -4.08 15.03 9.89
N SER A 232 -5.22 15.71 9.99
CA SER A 232 -6.55 15.10 9.90
C SER A 232 -7.57 16.00 9.22
N ASP A 233 -8.73 15.43 8.92
CA ASP A 233 -9.91 16.19 8.62
C ASP A 233 -10.51 16.80 9.90
N ASP A 234 -11.40 17.79 9.72
CA ASP A 234 -12.11 18.46 10.82
C ASP A 234 -13.42 17.73 11.11
N PHE A 235 -13.36 16.64 11.86
CA PHE A 235 -14.57 15.99 12.39
C PHE A 235 -14.73 16.18 13.90
N PRO A 236 -15.93 16.03 14.46
CA PRO A 236 -16.20 16.29 15.85
C PRO A 236 -15.35 15.42 16.79
N GLY A 237 -14.59 16.08 17.68
CA GLY A 237 -13.79 15.42 18.73
C GLY A 237 -12.38 15.01 18.32
N ILE A 238 -11.95 15.21 17.05
CA ILE A 238 -10.59 14.84 16.63
C ILE A 238 -9.52 15.66 17.36
N ILE A 239 -9.75 16.96 17.53
CA ILE A 239 -8.80 17.85 18.23
C ILE A 239 -8.51 17.34 19.64
N ASP A 240 -9.57 16.96 20.37
CA ASP A 240 -9.43 16.42 21.73
C ASP A 240 -8.75 15.05 21.72
N ALA A 241 -9.08 14.18 20.76
CA ALA A 241 -8.48 12.86 20.67
C ALA A 241 -6.97 12.94 20.37
N VAL A 242 -6.55 13.79 19.45
CA VAL A 242 -5.13 14.04 19.13
C VAL A 242 -4.42 14.64 20.36
N LYS A 243 -5.01 15.65 21.01
CA LYS A 243 -4.42 16.28 22.20
C LYS A 243 -4.24 15.31 23.36
N LEU A 244 -5.17 14.35 23.51
CA LEU A 244 -5.07 13.33 24.55
C LEU A 244 -3.96 12.31 24.23
N ALA A 245 -3.87 11.85 22.98
CA ALA A 245 -2.92 10.82 22.57
C ALA A 245 -1.49 11.35 22.41
N TYR A 246 -1.36 12.53 21.82
CA TYR A 246 -0.07 13.17 21.47
C TYR A 246 -0.06 14.64 21.90
N PRO A 247 0.01 14.93 23.21
CA PRO A 247 -0.16 16.30 23.77
C PRO A 247 0.88 17.29 23.26
N LEU A 248 2.08 16.83 22.89
CA LEU A 248 3.15 17.66 22.36
C LEU A 248 3.17 17.79 20.84
N ALA A 249 2.30 17.06 20.13
CA ALA A 249 2.21 17.16 18.69
C ALA A 249 1.47 18.42 18.26
N ASP A 250 1.93 19.06 17.17
CA ASP A 250 1.07 19.99 16.46
C ASP A 250 -0.08 19.22 15.80
N HIS A 251 -1.25 19.85 15.71
CA HIS A 251 -2.38 19.28 14.99
C HIS A 251 -2.74 20.18 13.80
N GLN A 252 -2.62 19.65 12.61
CA GLN A 252 -3.01 20.30 11.35
C GLN A 252 -4.34 19.76 10.87
N LEU A 253 -5.35 20.59 10.81
CA LEU A 253 -6.59 20.28 10.08
C LEU A 253 -6.38 20.47 8.57
N CYS A 254 -6.88 19.53 7.77
CA CYS A 254 -6.67 19.50 6.33
C CYS A 254 -7.17 20.78 5.64
N PHE A 255 -6.24 21.51 5.04
CA PHE A 255 -6.53 22.77 4.37
C PHE A 255 -7.39 22.60 3.11
N VAL A 256 -7.23 21.49 2.40
CA VAL A 256 -8.07 21.16 1.22
C VAL A 256 -9.52 20.87 1.63
N HIS A 257 -9.73 20.19 2.76
CA HIS A 257 -11.08 19.99 3.32
C HIS A 257 -11.70 21.28 3.81
N LEU A 258 -10.93 22.21 4.40
CA LEU A 258 -11.41 23.56 4.68
C LEU A 258 -11.93 24.24 3.40
N GLN A 259 -11.15 24.22 2.31
CA GLN A 259 -11.57 24.83 1.03
C GLN A 259 -12.81 24.14 0.43
N ARG A 260 -12.95 22.83 0.58
CA ARG A 260 -14.17 22.09 0.18
C ARG A 260 -15.36 22.51 1.04
N ASN A 261 -15.18 22.67 2.34
CA ASN A 261 -16.23 23.11 3.27
C ASN A 261 -16.66 24.55 2.98
N VAL A 262 -15.74 25.45 2.67
CA VAL A 262 -16.05 26.82 2.20
C VAL A 262 -17.01 26.79 1.01
N ARG A 263 -16.74 25.94 -0.01
CA ARG A 263 -17.62 25.77 -1.19
C ARG A 263 -18.99 25.21 -0.85
N LYS A 264 -19.13 24.43 0.23
CA LYS A 264 -20.42 23.87 0.65
C LYS A 264 -21.29 24.86 1.44
N HIS A 265 -20.67 25.82 2.13
CA HIS A 265 -21.36 26.69 3.07
C HIS A 265 -21.51 28.16 2.62
N MET A 266 -20.80 28.55 1.55
CA MET A 266 -20.88 29.90 0.99
C MET A 266 -21.40 29.91 -0.45
N SER A 267 -21.85 31.06 -0.95
CA SER A 267 -22.17 31.23 -2.36
C SER A 267 -20.97 30.95 -3.24
N LYS A 268 -21.19 30.65 -4.52
CA LYS A 268 -20.09 30.29 -5.46
C LYS A 268 -19.06 31.43 -5.58
N GLU A 269 -19.54 32.68 -5.61
CA GLU A 269 -18.72 33.89 -5.73
C GLU A 269 -17.90 34.10 -4.46
N ASP A 270 -18.54 34.07 -3.29
CA ASP A 270 -17.89 34.27 -1.99
C ASP A 270 -16.91 33.15 -1.70
N ALA A 271 -17.27 31.89 -1.98
CA ALA A 271 -16.37 30.75 -1.82
C ALA A 271 -15.13 30.85 -2.70
N SER A 272 -15.28 31.34 -3.94
CA SER A 272 -14.14 31.56 -4.83
C SER A 272 -13.22 32.65 -4.30
N ALA A 273 -13.77 33.77 -3.84
CA ALA A 273 -13.01 34.89 -3.28
C ALA A 273 -12.29 34.48 -1.98
N PHE A 274 -13.03 33.85 -1.06
CA PHE A 274 -12.47 33.36 0.21
C PHE A 274 -11.33 32.37 0.00
N ASN A 275 -11.49 31.35 -0.87
CA ASN A 275 -10.47 30.37 -1.14
C ASN A 275 -9.22 30.98 -1.81
N LYS A 276 -9.38 31.96 -2.71
CA LYS A 276 -8.23 32.72 -3.26
C LYS A 276 -7.47 33.47 -2.18
N SER A 277 -8.19 34.10 -1.25
CA SER A 277 -7.58 34.81 -0.10
C SER A 277 -6.86 33.83 0.83
N LEU A 278 -7.43 32.63 1.08
CA LEU A 278 -6.77 31.57 1.83
C LEU A 278 -5.45 31.12 1.17
N ASP A 279 -5.45 30.88 -0.14
CA ASP A 279 -4.24 30.47 -0.86
C ASP A 279 -3.18 31.58 -0.83
N LYS A 280 -3.57 32.84 -1.04
CA LYS A 280 -2.68 33.99 -0.94
C LYS A 280 -2.08 34.11 0.45
N LEU A 281 -2.88 33.99 1.49
CA LEU A 281 -2.46 34.03 2.89
C LEU A 281 -1.37 32.98 3.18
N ARG A 282 -1.61 31.74 2.76
CA ARG A 282 -0.68 30.62 2.95
C ARG A 282 0.67 30.84 2.27
N ILE A 283 0.69 31.55 1.15
CA ILE A 283 1.92 31.82 0.37
C ILE A 283 2.62 33.07 0.86
N SER A 284 1.87 34.13 1.23
CA SER A 284 2.42 35.46 1.53
C SER A 284 2.70 35.72 3.00
N SER A 285 2.33 34.84 3.93
CA SER A 285 2.63 35.03 5.35
C SER A 285 4.06 34.56 5.67
N SER A 286 4.78 35.37 6.42
CA SER A 286 6.16 35.09 6.81
C SER A 286 6.25 33.97 7.85
N ASP A 287 5.33 33.99 8.81
CA ASP A 287 5.30 33.08 9.95
C ASP A 287 3.87 32.65 10.35
N PHE A 288 3.78 31.82 11.37
CA PHE A 288 2.53 31.25 11.86
C PHE A 288 1.59 32.31 12.45
N ASP A 289 2.11 33.23 13.27
CA ASP A 289 1.27 34.22 13.99
C ASP A 289 0.65 35.21 13.01
N GLU A 290 1.42 35.69 12.04
CA GLU A 290 0.91 36.54 10.95
C GLU A 290 -0.17 35.82 10.16
N ALA A 291 0.04 34.53 9.83
CA ALA A 291 -0.92 33.75 9.08
C ALA A 291 -2.24 33.58 9.85
N VAL A 292 -2.18 33.29 11.16
CA VAL A 292 -3.35 33.18 12.03
C VAL A 292 -4.11 34.53 12.12
N LEU A 293 -3.39 35.63 12.26
CA LEU A 293 -3.99 36.95 12.31
C LEU A 293 -4.75 37.27 11.02
N LYS A 294 -4.10 37.13 9.87
CA LYS A 294 -4.71 37.34 8.54
C LYS A 294 -5.91 36.42 8.29
N PHE A 295 -5.84 35.17 8.75
CA PHE A 295 -6.95 34.24 8.63
C PHE A 295 -8.16 34.70 9.46
N LYS A 296 -7.95 35.15 10.70
CA LYS A 296 -9.01 35.69 11.55
C LYS A 296 -9.61 36.98 10.97
N GLU A 297 -8.80 37.84 10.35
CA GLU A 297 -9.25 39.04 9.65
C GLU A 297 -10.12 38.68 8.44
N LEU A 298 -9.66 37.77 7.59
CA LEU A 298 -10.45 37.25 6.47
C LEU A 298 -11.80 36.68 6.95
N CYS A 299 -11.81 35.94 8.05
CA CYS A 299 -13.05 35.44 8.62
C CYS A 299 -14.01 36.59 9.05
N LYS A 300 -13.51 37.69 9.61
CA LYS A 300 -14.34 38.84 10.02
C LYS A 300 -15.08 39.46 8.85
N GLU A 301 -14.50 39.51 7.65
CA GLU A 301 -15.16 40.07 6.45
C GLU A 301 -16.44 39.31 6.07
N TYR A 302 -16.47 38.00 6.34
CA TYR A 302 -17.61 37.14 5.97
C TYR A 302 -18.55 36.80 7.16
N LEU A 303 -18.22 37.28 8.38
CA LEU A 303 -18.92 36.90 9.61
C LEU A 303 -20.43 37.26 9.57
N VAL A 304 -20.75 38.42 9.02
CA VAL A 304 -22.16 38.87 8.92
C VAL A 304 -22.98 37.96 7.99
N LYS A 305 -22.38 37.51 6.89
CA LYS A 305 -23.04 36.75 5.85
C LYS A 305 -23.15 35.25 6.18
N TYR A 306 -22.13 34.68 6.84
CA TYR A 306 -22.02 33.25 7.17
C TYR A 306 -21.63 33.01 8.65
N PRO A 307 -22.40 33.52 9.63
CA PRO A 307 -21.96 33.66 11.01
C PRO A 307 -21.56 32.33 11.66
N ARG A 308 -22.37 31.27 11.52
CA ARG A 308 -22.11 29.98 12.16
C ARG A 308 -20.86 29.30 11.59
N PHE A 309 -20.76 29.26 10.27
CA PHE A 309 -19.63 28.59 9.60
C PHE A 309 -18.32 29.32 9.84
N VAL A 310 -18.32 30.64 9.62
CA VAL A 310 -17.10 31.46 9.72
C VAL A 310 -16.58 31.54 11.16
N LYS A 311 -17.47 31.63 12.15
CA LYS A 311 -17.07 31.56 13.56
C LYS A 311 -16.37 30.24 13.87
N GLY A 312 -16.93 29.11 13.45
CA GLY A 312 -16.37 27.79 13.69
C GLY A 312 -14.96 27.59 13.09
N ILE A 313 -14.74 28.06 11.85
CA ILE A 313 -13.42 27.96 11.22
C ILE A 313 -12.42 28.95 11.83
N SER A 314 -12.86 30.15 12.24
CA SER A 314 -12.02 31.16 12.89
C SER A 314 -11.50 30.70 14.25
N GLU A 315 -12.31 30.01 15.04
CA GLU A 315 -11.92 29.41 16.32
C GLU A 315 -10.84 28.32 16.16
N LYS A 316 -10.78 27.69 14.98
CA LYS A 316 -9.81 26.63 14.62
C LYS A 316 -8.64 27.12 13.76
N ALA A 317 -8.45 28.45 13.64
CA ALA A 317 -7.43 29.04 12.77
C ALA A 317 -6.03 28.45 12.98
N GLU A 318 -5.64 28.25 14.24
CA GLU A 318 -4.32 27.69 14.61
C GLU A 318 -4.13 26.27 14.13
N PHE A 319 -5.18 25.46 14.12
CA PHE A 319 -5.15 24.10 13.60
C PHE A 319 -5.08 24.05 12.07
N TYR A 320 -5.75 24.95 11.35
CA TYR A 320 -5.67 25.02 9.88
C TYR A 320 -4.32 25.54 9.38
N LEU A 321 -3.57 26.24 10.23
CA LEU A 321 -2.32 26.88 9.86
C LEU A 321 -1.09 26.30 10.60
N ALA A 322 -1.25 25.21 11.36
CA ALA A 322 -0.16 24.60 12.11
C ALA A 322 1.06 24.23 11.24
N HIS A 323 0.84 23.91 9.95
CA HIS A 323 1.91 23.64 8.99
C HIS A 323 2.87 24.84 8.81
N MET A 324 2.44 26.06 9.09
CA MET A 324 3.27 27.26 8.99
C MET A 324 4.40 27.31 10.02
N LYS A 325 4.31 26.55 11.12
CA LYS A 325 5.38 26.37 12.11
C LYS A 325 6.59 25.59 11.58
N TYR A 326 6.48 24.98 10.39
CA TYR A 326 7.50 24.14 9.78
C TYR A 326 8.20 24.84 8.62
N PRO A 327 9.44 24.44 8.27
CA PRO A 327 10.13 24.92 7.08
C PRO A 327 9.28 24.84 5.81
N GLU A 328 9.42 25.81 4.94
CA GLU A 328 8.60 25.96 3.73
C GLU A 328 8.60 24.71 2.86
N GLU A 329 9.76 24.07 2.73
CA GLU A 329 9.94 22.86 1.93
C GLU A 329 9.10 21.67 2.44
N LEU A 330 8.73 21.67 3.73
CA LEU A 330 7.94 20.63 4.38
C LEU A 330 6.43 20.91 4.30
N ARG A 331 6.02 22.17 4.25
CA ARG A 331 4.61 22.61 4.36
C ARG A 331 3.71 21.90 3.35
N LYS A 332 4.19 21.69 2.11
CA LYS A 332 3.43 21.01 1.04
C LYS A 332 3.09 19.54 1.33
N HIS A 333 3.79 18.91 2.27
CA HIS A 333 3.57 17.50 2.63
C HIS A 333 2.67 17.33 3.86
N ILE A 334 2.41 18.41 4.60
CA ILE A 334 1.75 18.36 5.91
C ILE A 334 0.50 19.24 6.04
N TYR A 335 0.12 20.02 5.00
CA TYR A 335 -1.09 20.85 5.07
C TYR A 335 -2.36 20.14 4.61
N THR A 336 -2.27 18.88 4.15
CA THR A 336 -3.38 18.13 3.53
C THR A 336 -3.29 16.64 3.79
N THR A 337 -4.44 15.96 3.78
CA THR A 337 -4.60 14.50 3.85
C THR A 337 -4.48 13.80 2.50
N ASN A 338 -4.14 14.50 1.41
CA ASN A 338 -4.10 13.95 0.04
C ASN A 338 -3.31 12.64 -0.11
N ALA A 339 -2.30 12.43 0.73
CA ALA A 339 -1.51 11.21 0.69
C ALA A 339 -2.36 9.97 1.05
N VAL A 340 -3.24 10.08 2.05
CA VAL A 340 -4.18 9.01 2.44
C VAL A 340 -5.38 8.99 1.49
N GLU A 341 -5.91 10.14 1.07
CA GLU A 341 -6.99 10.20 0.07
C GLU A 341 -6.63 9.44 -1.21
N SER A 342 -5.37 9.45 -1.63
CA SER A 342 -4.92 8.68 -2.79
C SER A 342 -5.04 7.16 -2.59
N ILE A 343 -4.82 6.66 -1.37
CA ILE A 343 -5.03 5.26 -1.00
C ILE A 343 -6.53 4.95 -1.00
N ASN A 344 -7.31 5.80 -0.34
CA ASN A 344 -8.77 5.67 -0.27
C ASN A 344 -9.42 5.64 -1.67
N SER A 345 -8.88 6.42 -2.62
CA SER A 345 -9.34 6.42 -4.02
C SER A 345 -9.06 5.11 -4.74
N ILE A 346 -7.97 4.41 -4.42
CA ILE A 346 -7.68 3.08 -4.98
C ILE A 346 -8.65 2.06 -4.38
N ILE A 347 -8.85 2.11 -3.08
CA ILE A 347 -9.78 1.23 -2.36
C ILE A 347 -11.22 1.43 -2.85
N GLU A 348 -11.63 2.68 -3.12
CA GLU A 348 -12.94 2.99 -3.71
C GLU A 348 -13.13 2.34 -5.07
N LYS A 349 -12.13 2.36 -5.94
CA LYS A 349 -12.21 1.66 -7.25
C LYS A 349 -12.41 0.15 -7.08
N ILE A 350 -11.73 -0.46 -6.10
CA ILE A 350 -11.90 -1.89 -5.79
C ILE A 350 -13.33 -2.14 -5.31
N ARG A 351 -13.87 -1.31 -4.42
CA ARG A 351 -15.26 -1.41 -3.94
C ARG A 351 -16.27 -1.35 -5.08
N VAL A 352 -16.14 -0.38 -5.96
CA VAL A 352 -17.03 -0.21 -7.12
C VAL A 352 -16.95 -1.44 -8.03
N ASN A 353 -15.77 -1.94 -8.33
CA ASN A 353 -15.57 -3.14 -9.16
C ASN A 353 -16.11 -4.42 -8.49
N SER A 354 -16.21 -4.44 -7.16
CA SER A 354 -16.72 -5.58 -6.37
C SER A 354 -18.23 -5.53 -6.13
N GLY A 355 -18.96 -4.69 -6.87
CA GLY A 355 -20.42 -4.59 -6.76
C GLY A 355 -20.90 -3.55 -5.73
N GLY A 356 -20.05 -2.60 -5.35
CA GLY A 356 -20.41 -1.45 -4.51
C GLY A 356 -20.22 -1.66 -3.00
N TYR A 357 -19.78 -2.83 -2.55
CA TYR A 357 -19.52 -3.13 -1.14
C TYR A 357 -18.40 -4.16 -1.00
N PHE A 358 -17.77 -4.23 0.18
CA PHE A 358 -16.80 -5.27 0.52
C PHE A 358 -17.49 -6.48 1.13
N GLN A 359 -16.99 -7.69 0.82
CA GLN A 359 -17.57 -8.94 1.32
C GLN A 359 -17.35 -9.16 2.83
N SER A 360 -16.30 -8.55 3.40
CA SER A 360 -16.00 -8.57 4.84
C SER A 360 -15.01 -7.45 5.19
N ILE A 361 -14.82 -7.21 6.49
CA ILE A 361 -13.76 -6.33 7.01
C ILE A 361 -12.39 -6.84 6.57
N ASP A 362 -12.13 -8.13 6.66
CA ASP A 362 -10.86 -8.74 6.25
C ASP A 362 -10.52 -8.42 4.79
N VAL A 363 -11.50 -8.52 3.88
CA VAL A 363 -11.30 -8.20 2.45
C VAL A 363 -10.89 -6.75 2.27
N LEU A 364 -11.53 -5.80 2.96
CA LEU A 364 -11.16 -4.39 2.89
C LEU A 364 -9.73 -4.16 3.44
N GLU A 365 -9.43 -4.67 4.62
CA GLU A 365 -8.15 -4.43 5.29
C GLU A 365 -6.98 -5.14 4.57
N ILE A 366 -7.19 -6.33 4.01
CA ILE A 366 -6.22 -7.00 3.12
C ILE A 366 -5.93 -6.12 1.90
N ASN A 367 -6.94 -5.49 1.31
CA ASN A 367 -6.73 -4.59 0.18
C ASN A 367 -5.87 -3.37 0.56
N VAL A 368 -6.10 -2.77 1.72
CA VAL A 368 -5.24 -1.68 2.23
C VAL A 368 -3.81 -2.18 2.46
N TYR A 369 -3.64 -3.35 3.06
CA TYR A 369 -2.34 -3.99 3.28
C TYR A 369 -1.58 -4.23 1.97
N LEU A 370 -2.23 -4.79 0.95
CA LEU A 370 -1.62 -5.05 -0.35
C LEU A 370 -1.26 -3.76 -1.09
N GLN A 371 -2.09 -2.71 -0.98
CA GLN A 371 -1.74 -1.39 -1.51
C GLN A 371 -0.50 -0.80 -0.80
N ARG A 372 -0.38 -0.99 0.51
CA ARG A 372 0.84 -0.64 1.25
C ARG A 372 2.07 -1.33 0.66
N GLU A 373 2.01 -2.65 0.46
CA GLU A 373 3.13 -3.42 -0.09
C GLU A 373 3.52 -2.94 -1.49
N ASN A 374 2.54 -2.67 -2.34
CA ASN A 374 2.77 -2.11 -3.67
C ASN A 374 3.43 -0.72 -3.60
N LEU A 375 2.91 0.18 -2.74
CA LEU A 375 3.46 1.53 -2.58
C LEU A 375 4.89 1.52 -2.06
N ARG A 376 5.22 0.64 -1.10
CA ARG A 376 6.59 0.47 -0.57
C ARG A 376 7.57 0.03 -1.64
N ARG A 377 7.16 -0.87 -2.53
CA ARG A 377 7.99 -1.34 -3.66
C ARG A 377 8.14 -0.30 -4.77
N THR A 378 7.23 0.64 -4.88
CA THR A 378 7.15 1.61 -5.99
C THR A 378 7.38 3.05 -5.50
N LYS A 379 6.32 3.78 -5.23
CA LYS A 379 6.32 5.24 -4.96
C LYS A 379 7.01 5.63 -3.66
N TRP A 380 6.99 4.77 -2.63
CA TRP A 380 7.55 5.09 -1.31
C TRP A 380 8.96 4.54 -1.09
N LYS A 381 9.53 3.87 -2.08
CA LYS A 381 10.85 3.24 -1.99
C LYS A 381 11.94 4.20 -1.51
N ASN A 382 11.91 5.44 -1.99
CA ASN A 382 12.99 6.43 -1.76
C ASN A 382 12.67 7.47 -0.67
N GLY A 383 11.52 7.37 0.01
CA GLY A 383 11.09 8.37 1.00
C GLY A 383 10.78 9.74 0.37
N VAL A 384 10.62 10.75 1.23
CA VAL A 384 10.30 12.13 0.83
C VAL A 384 11.58 12.97 0.77
N PRO A 385 12.03 13.40 -0.43
CA PRO A 385 13.32 14.12 -0.56
C PRO A 385 13.38 15.43 0.23
N SER A 386 12.26 16.17 0.33
CA SER A 386 12.19 17.42 1.09
C SER A 386 12.42 17.21 2.59
N ILE A 387 11.92 16.10 3.16
CA ILE A 387 12.12 15.76 4.58
C ILE A 387 13.60 15.48 4.82
N ARG A 388 14.25 14.72 3.94
CA ARG A 388 15.69 14.45 4.04
C ARG A 388 16.54 15.72 3.98
N LYS A 389 16.17 16.69 3.15
CA LYS A 389 16.86 18.00 3.08
C LYS A 389 16.71 18.79 4.38
N CYS A 390 15.58 18.67 5.06
CA CYS A 390 15.28 19.38 6.30
C CYS A 390 15.54 18.52 7.56
N LEU A 391 16.29 17.42 7.46
CA LEU A 391 16.50 16.48 8.56
C LEU A 391 17.05 17.17 9.83
N ASN A 392 18.00 18.09 9.67
CA ASN A 392 18.55 18.85 10.81
C ASN A 392 17.49 19.69 11.52
N ASN A 393 16.61 20.37 10.77
CA ASN A 393 15.53 21.18 11.34
C ASN A 393 14.52 20.29 12.08
N ILE A 394 14.16 19.13 11.47
CA ILE A 394 13.26 18.16 12.09
C ILE A 394 13.85 17.60 13.38
N THR A 395 15.14 17.26 13.37
CA THR A 395 15.86 16.74 14.54
C THR A 395 15.93 17.79 15.65
N GLN A 396 16.17 19.06 15.31
CA GLN A 396 16.15 20.16 16.29
C GLN A 396 14.77 20.34 16.89
N LEU A 397 13.71 20.39 16.08
CA LEU A 397 12.32 20.49 16.55
C LEU A 397 11.95 19.33 17.47
N TYR A 398 12.34 18.12 17.08
CA TYR A 398 12.10 16.91 17.86
C TYR A 398 12.81 16.98 19.23
N ASN A 399 14.10 17.35 19.25
CA ASN A 399 14.87 17.47 20.49
C ASN A 399 14.30 18.56 21.41
N LEU A 400 13.88 19.69 20.85
CA LEU A 400 13.25 20.77 21.64
C LEU A 400 11.95 20.31 22.31
N ARG A 401 11.15 19.47 21.65
CA ARG A 401 9.87 19.02 22.20
C ARG A 401 9.98 17.85 23.16
N TYR A 402 10.82 16.88 22.85
CA TYR A 402 10.81 15.60 23.55
C TYR A 402 12.03 15.34 24.42
N LYS A 403 13.20 15.93 24.11
CA LYS A 403 14.43 15.68 24.89
C LYS A 403 14.71 16.74 25.97
N LEU A 404 14.26 17.99 25.78
CA LEU A 404 14.44 19.02 26.82
C LEU A 404 13.44 18.86 27.98
N GLU A 405 12.26 18.28 27.76
CA GLU A 405 11.29 18.00 28.83
C GLU A 405 11.70 16.83 29.73
N THR A 406 12.43 15.85 29.22
CA THR A 406 12.95 14.73 30.03
C THR A 406 14.08 15.14 31.00
N GLN A 407 14.63 16.35 30.88
CA GLN A 407 15.61 16.88 31.85
C GLN A 407 14.97 17.71 32.98
N ASN A 408 13.68 18.01 32.85
CA ASN A 408 12.92 18.82 33.84
C ASN A 408 11.85 18.02 34.59
N SER A 409 11.74 16.72 34.35
CA SER A 409 10.89 15.77 35.06
C SER A 409 11.72 14.70 35.78
#